data_9cc588935cabfa198ef43c38f59700c5
#
_entry.id   9cc588935cabfa198ef43c38f59700c5
#
_cell.length_a   1.000
_cell.length_b   1.000
_cell.length_c   1.000
_cell.angle_alpha   90.00
_cell.angle_beta   90.00
_cell.angle_gamma   90.00
#
_symmetry.space_group_name_H-M   'P 1'
#
loop_
_entity.id
_entity.type
_entity.pdbx_description
1 polymer ?
#
loop_
_entity_poly.entity_id
_entity_poly.type
_entity_poly.pdbx_seq_one_letter_code
_entity_poly.pdbx_strand_id
1 'polypeptide(L)'
;MAGVTLEQVQSYQPMEEGYRQLVGILSKYVNKFDKRDKMYLVGYNNAGFDNNFLRALFTQCGDKYFGSWFYPNCMDVYVMVTPFLMGVRNDMENFKLMTVARTMGIEIDENKLHDATYDIELTRDIFYRIIGKMDVKL
;
A
#
# COMPACT_ATOMS: atom_id res chain seq x y z
N MET A 1 5.38 11.96 12.14
CA MET A 1 6.61 11.42 11.50
C MET A 1 7.24 10.46 12.49
N ALA A 2 7.44 9.20 12.11
CA ALA A 2 8.29 8.32 12.89
C ALA A 2 9.67 8.97 12.95
N GLY A 3 10.18 9.22 14.17
CA GLY A 3 11.44 9.90 14.39
C GLY A 3 12.62 9.00 14.02
N VAL A 4 12.89 8.86 12.73
CA VAL A 4 14.06 8.14 12.23
C VAL A 4 15.25 9.07 12.35
N THR A 5 16.31 8.65 13.06
CA THR A 5 17.53 9.43 13.21
C THR A 5 18.38 9.38 11.93
N LEU A 6 19.27 10.36 11.75
CA LEU A 6 20.20 10.37 10.63
C LEU A 6 21.09 9.12 10.62
N GLU A 7 21.53 8.64 11.78
CA GLU A 7 22.30 7.40 11.91
C GLU A 7 21.52 6.17 11.44
N GLN A 8 20.24 6.10 11.77
CA GLN A 8 19.36 5.02 11.29
C GLN A 8 19.24 5.07 9.76
N VAL A 9 19.04 6.26 9.18
CA VAL A 9 18.97 6.40 7.71
C VAL A 9 20.28 5.97 7.05
N GLN A 10 21.42 6.34 7.64
CA GLN A 10 22.74 5.94 7.13
C GLN A 10 23.04 4.45 7.26
N SER A 11 22.34 3.75 8.17
CA SER A 11 22.46 2.29 8.35
C SER A 11 21.63 1.48 7.36
N TYR A 12 20.73 2.12 6.63
CA TYR A 12 19.90 1.43 5.64
C TYR A 12 20.75 0.99 4.44
N GLN A 13 20.31 -0.11 3.84
CA GLN A 13 20.94 -0.60 2.62
C GLN A 13 20.87 0.43 1.48
N PRO A 14 21.83 0.43 0.54
CA PRO A 14 21.75 1.29 -0.63
C PRO A 14 20.46 1.11 -1.41
N MET A 15 19.97 2.19 -2.00
CA MET A 15 18.71 2.21 -2.76
C MET A 15 18.71 1.16 -3.88
N GLU A 16 19.81 0.99 -4.57
CA GLU A 16 19.99 0.02 -5.65
C GLU A 16 19.87 -1.43 -5.17
N GLU A 17 20.28 -1.71 -3.95
CA GLU A 17 20.15 -3.02 -3.34
C GLU A 17 18.68 -3.30 -3.00
N GLY A 18 17.97 -2.33 -2.39
CA GLY A 18 16.54 -2.42 -2.13
C GLY A 18 15.73 -2.62 -3.41
N TYR A 19 16.09 -1.89 -4.47
CA TYR A 19 15.47 -2.06 -5.79
C TYR A 19 15.70 -3.48 -6.35
N ARG A 20 16.94 -4.00 -6.31
CA ARG A 20 17.26 -5.35 -6.80
C ARG A 20 16.49 -6.43 -6.04
N GLN A 21 16.37 -6.31 -4.73
CA GLN A 21 15.58 -7.23 -3.90
C GLN A 21 14.10 -7.17 -4.27
N LEU A 22 13.54 -5.98 -4.43
CA LEU A 22 12.15 -5.79 -4.84
C LEU A 22 11.89 -6.43 -6.21
N VAL A 23 12.70 -6.15 -7.22
CA VAL A 23 12.54 -6.75 -8.55
C VAL A 23 12.72 -8.26 -8.51
N GLY A 24 13.64 -8.76 -7.67
CA GLY A 24 13.81 -10.19 -7.43
C GLY A 24 12.55 -10.86 -6.87
N ILE A 25 11.83 -10.18 -5.97
CA ILE A 25 10.55 -10.65 -5.43
C ILE A 25 9.47 -10.59 -6.51
N LEU A 26 9.32 -9.46 -7.20
CA LEU A 26 8.32 -9.28 -8.25
C LEU A 26 8.44 -10.34 -9.36
N SER A 27 9.68 -10.66 -9.76
CA SER A 27 9.97 -11.64 -10.80
C SER A 27 9.54 -13.08 -10.47
N LYS A 28 9.25 -13.36 -9.18
CA LYS A 28 8.69 -14.66 -8.77
C LYS A 28 7.20 -14.80 -9.07
N TYR A 29 6.51 -13.67 -9.23
CA TYR A 29 5.05 -13.62 -9.32
C TYR A 29 4.55 -13.03 -10.64
N VAL A 30 5.37 -12.27 -11.35
CA VAL A 30 5.00 -11.55 -12.57
C VAL A 30 5.99 -11.86 -13.69
N ASN A 31 5.46 -12.26 -14.83
CA ASN A 31 6.20 -12.25 -16.09
C ASN A 31 6.06 -10.86 -16.73
N LYS A 32 7.02 -9.97 -16.50
CA LYS A 32 7.01 -8.59 -17.01
C LYS A 32 6.92 -8.46 -18.55
N PHE A 33 7.13 -9.54 -19.28
CA PHE A 33 7.01 -9.57 -20.74
C PHE A 33 5.60 -9.92 -21.22
N ASP A 34 4.72 -10.43 -20.34
CA ASP A 34 3.30 -10.59 -20.64
C ASP A 34 2.53 -9.33 -20.16
N LYS A 35 1.93 -8.62 -21.11
CA LYS A 35 1.17 -7.40 -20.83
C LYS A 35 -0.07 -7.62 -19.94
N ARG A 36 -0.51 -8.88 -19.80
CA ARG A 36 -1.68 -9.27 -19.00
C ARG A 36 -1.28 -9.73 -17.60
N ASP A 37 0.01 -10.02 -17.38
CA ASP A 37 0.52 -10.50 -16.11
C ASP A 37 1.16 -9.34 -15.34
N LYS A 38 0.36 -8.67 -14.49
CA LYS A 38 0.76 -7.51 -13.70
C LYS A 38 0.10 -7.55 -12.34
N MET A 39 0.69 -6.85 -11.39
CA MET A 39 0.13 -6.65 -10.05
C MET A 39 -0.67 -5.36 -9.95
N TYR A 40 -1.63 -5.34 -9.04
CA TYR A 40 -2.21 -4.11 -8.51
C TYR A 40 -1.45 -3.68 -7.26
N LEU A 41 -1.14 -2.40 -7.17
CA LEU A 41 -0.71 -1.80 -5.91
C LEU A 41 -1.93 -1.54 -5.04
N VAL A 42 -1.90 -2.04 -3.82
CA VAL A 42 -2.94 -1.84 -2.83
C VAL A 42 -2.33 -1.10 -1.65
N GLY A 43 -2.97 -0.05 -1.20
CA GLY A 43 -2.49 0.74 -0.06
C GLY A 43 -3.56 1.66 0.50
N TYR A 44 -3.24 2.39 1.56
CA TYR A 44 -4.11 3.39 2.15
C TYR A 44 -3.62 4.79 1.80
N ASN A 45 -4.35 5.53 0.98
CA ASN A 45 -3.94 6.81 0.39
C ASN A 45 -2.62 6.73 -0.42
N ASN A 46 -2.38 5.56 -1.01
CA ASN A 46 -1.14 5.27 -1.72
C ASN A 46 -1.05 5.90 -3.11
N ALA A 47 -2.18 6.20 -3.74
CA ALA A 47 -2.23 6.79 -5.08
C ALA A 47 -1.48 8.12 -5.17
N GLY A 48 -1.64 8.97 -4.16
CA GLY A 48 -1.01 10.28 -4.10
C GLY A 48 0.38 10.31 -3.46
N PHE A 49 0.80 9.23 -2.79
CA PHE A 49 2.04 9.22 -2.00
C PHE A 49 2.94 8.03 -2.32
N ASP A 50 2.67 6.86 -1.76
CA ASP A 50 3.58 5.70 -1.82
C ASP A 50 3.89 5.24 -3.24
N ASN A 51 2.89 5.24 -4.12
CA ASN A 51 3.06 4.83 -5.51
C ASN A 51 4.02 5.75 -6.27
N ASN A 52 4.05 7.04 -5.94
CA ASN A 52 4.98 8.00 -6.53
C ASN A 52 6.42 7.74 -6.07
N PHE A 53 6.61 7.41 -4.80
CA PHE A 53 7.93 7.02 -4.29
C PHE A 53 8.42 5.73 -4.91
N LEU A 54 7.54 4.73 -5.03
CA LEU A 54 7.89 3.47 -5.67
C LEU A 54 8.28 3.68 -7.15
N ARG A 55 7.53 4.51 -7.87
CA ARG A 55 7.86 4.86 -9.26
C ARG A 55 9.19 5.61 -9.34
N ALA A 56 9.45 6.53 -8.41
CA ALA A 56 10.70 7.27 -8.35
C ALA A 56 11.90 6.35 -8.11
N LEU A 57 11.76 5.33 -7.24
CA LEU A 57 12.77 4.31 -7.00
C LEU A 57 13.20 3.62 -8.32
N PHE A 58 12.23 3.16 -9.12
CA PHE A 58 12.51 2.55 -10.42
C PHE A 58 13.26 3.51 -11.34
N THR A 59 12.78 4.74 -11.45
CA THR A 59 13.39 5.76 -12.31
C THR A 59 14.82 6.09 -11.89
N GLN A 60 15.07 6.25 -10.59
CA GLN A 60 16.41 6.55 -10.06
C GLN A 60 17.39 5.39 -10.25
N CYS A 61 16.90 4.14 -10.23
CA CYS A 61 17.68 2.96 -10.55
C CYS A 61 17.77 2.69 -12.07
N GLY A 62 17.36 3.63 -12.91
CA GLY A 62 17.46 3.52 -14.38
C GLY A 62 16.43 2.61 -15.03
N ASP A 63 15.45 2.10 -14.29
CA ASP A 63 14.37 1.25 -14.82
C ASP A 63 13.20 2.08 -15.30
N LYS A 64 12.94 2.05 -16.61
CA LYS A 64 11.82 2.73 -17.27
C LYS A 64 10.55 1.85 -17.35
N TYR A 65 10.62 0.62 -16.87
CA TYR A 65 9.60 -0.41 -17.11
C TYR A 65 8.70 -0.67 -15.91
N PHE A 66 8.50 0.32 -15.03
CA PHE A 66 7.56 0.24 -13.91
C PHE A 66 6.18 -0.32 -14.31
N GLY A 67 5.65 0.15 -15.46
CA GLY A 67 4.37 -0.31 -16.00
C GLY A 67 4.36 -1.73 -16.54
N SER A 68 5.52 -2.42 -16.59
CA SER A 68 5.56 -3.86 -16.88
C SER A 68 5.24 -4.72 -15.67
N TRP A 69 5.39 -4.19 -14.47
CA TRP A 69 5.13 -4.87 -13.21
C TRP A 69 3.74 -4.59 -12.65
N PHE A 70 3.26 -3.35 -12.86
CA PHE A 70 2.07 -2.86 -12.20
C PHE A 70 1.04 -2.32 -13.19
N TYR A 71 -0.24 -2.58 -12.91
CA TYR A 71 -1.33 -1.88 -13.58
C TYR A 71 -1.29 -0.38 -13.23
N PRO A 72 -1.71 0.52 -14.15
CA PRO A 72 -1.65 1.97 -13.93
C PRO A 72 -2.61 2.45 -12.85
N ASN A 73 -3.74 1.77 -12.67
CA ASN A 73 -4.71 2.02 -11.63
C ASN A 73 -4.35 1.20 -10.39
N CYS A 74 -4.27 1.85 -9.24
CA CYS A 74 -4.08 1.20 -7.94
C CYS A 74 -5.43 0.99 -7.24
N MET A 75 -5.44 0.11 -6.26
CA MET A 75 -6.55 -0.09 -5.34
C MET A 75 -6.26 0.71 -4.07
N ASP A 76 -6.68 1.97 -4.06
CA ASP A 76 -6.51 2.83 -2.89
C ASP A 76 -7.64 2.58 -1.89
N VAL A 77 -7.31 1.93 -0.80
CA VAL A 77 -8.27 1.52 0.25
C VAL A 77 -8.94 2.74 0.90
N TYR A 78 -8.24 3.88 0.98
CA TYR A 78 -8.82 5.15 1.44
C TYR A 78 -10.03 5.57 0.60
N VAL A 79 -9.92 5.41 -0.72
CA VAL A 79 -11.01 5.71 -1.66
C VAL A 79 -12.05 4.60 -1.65
N MET A 80 -11.63 3.34 -1.69
CA MET A 80 -12.53 2.17 -1.78
C MET A 80 -13.45 2.04 -0.56
N VAL A 81 -12.99 2.38 0.64
CA VAL A 81 -13.79 2.30 1.88
C VAL A 81 -14.82 3.41 2.00
N THR A 82 -14.65 4.51 1.29
CA THR A 82 -15.50 5.71 1.40
C THR A 82 -16.99 5.40 1.23
N PRO A 83 -17.45 4.66 0.20
CA PRO A 83 -18.88 4.33 0.05
C PRO A 83 -19.45 3.53 1.21
N PHE A 84 -18.64 2.72 1.88
CA PHE A 84 -19.08 1.88 2.99
C PHE A 84 -19.26 2.66 4.30
N LEU A 85 -18.57 3.78 4.44
CA LEU A 85 -18.55 4.59 5.66
C LEU A 85 -19.25 5.95 5.52
N MET A 86 -19.77 6.28 4.33
CA MET A 86 -20.37 7.60 4.10
C MET A 86 -21.55 7.89 5.03
N GLY A 87 -22.32 6.88 5.45
CA GLY A 87 -23.46 7.06 6.36
C GLY A 87 -23.05 7.40 7.81
N VAL A 88 -21.82 7.06 8.22
CA VAL A 88 -21.29 7.32 9.57
C VAL A 88 -20.13 8.32 9.56
N ARG A 89 -19.81 8.86 8.39
CA ARG A 89 -18.63 9.70 8.18
C ARG A 89 -18.55 10.91 9.12
N ASN A 90 -19.70 11.53 9.40
CA ASN A 90 -19.79 12.73 10.26
C ASN A 90 -19.62 12.42 11.75
N ASP A 91 -19.80 11.16 12.15
CA ASP A 91 -19.64 10.70 13.53
C ASP A 91 -18.20 10.22 13.79
N MET A 92 -17.38 10.13 12.74
CA MET A 92 -15.98 9.73 12.84
C MET A 92 -15.10 10.93 13.19
N GLU A 93 -14.17 10.75 14.14
CA GLU A 93 -13.19 11.76 14.50
C GLU A 93 -12.34 12.23 13.31
N ASN A 94 -11.91 11.27 12.50
CA ASN A 94 -11.10 11.51 11.31
C ASN A 94 -11.24 10.31 10.34
N PHE A 95 -10.54 10.35 9.20
CA PHE A 95 -10.53 9.27 8.23
C PHE A 95 -9.14 8.63 8.08
N LYS A 96 -8.37 8.59 9.17
CA LYS A 96 -7.08 7.92 9.23
C LYS A 96 -7.28 6.40 9.29
N LEU A 97 -6.26 5.67 8.88
CA LEU A 97 -6.28 4.21 8.77
C LEU A 97 -6.86 3.52 10.01
N MET A 98 -6.41 3.89 11.21
CA MET A 98 -6.87 3.26 12.44
C MET A 98 -8.33 3.58 12.78
N THR A 99 -8.76 4.81 12.57
CA THR A 99 -10.16 5.20 12.79
C THR A 99 -11.07 4.43 11.85
N VAL A 100 -10.67 4.30 10.59
CA VAL A 100 -11.39 3.51 9.58
C VAL A 100 -11.41 2.04 9.97
N ALA A 101 -10.29 1.46 10.38
CA ALA A 101 -10.21 0.06 10.80
C ALA A 101 -11.15 -0.22 11.99
N ARG A 102 -11.14 0.62 13.03
CA ARG A 102 -12.06 0.51 14.18
C ARG A 102 -13.52 0.59 13.73
N THR A 103 -13.86 1.56 12.90
CA THR A 103 -15.23 1.75 12.39
C THR A 103 -15.69 0.56 11.55
N MET A 104 -14.77 -0.09 10.86
CA MET A 104 -15.00 -1.34 10.13
C MET A 104 -15.07 -2.59 11.05
N GLY A 105 -14.89 -2.44 12.37
CA GLY A 105 -14.93 -3.53 13.34
C GLY A 105 -13.68 -4.41 13.32
N ILE A 106 -12.52 -3.84 12.99
CA ILE A 106 -11.22 -4.49 13.09
C ILE A 106 -10.63 -4.14 14.47
N GLU A 107 -10.21 -5.16 15.23
CA GLU A 107 -9.49 -4.96 16.48
C GLU A 107 -8.12 -4.36 16.22
N ILE A 108 -7.73 -3.40 17.06
CA ILE A 108 -6.46 -2.69 16.92
C ILE A 108 -5.59 -2.97 18.14
N ASP A 109 -4.36 -3.38 17.89
CA ASP A 109 -3.31 -3.48 18.89
C ASP A 109 -2.65 -2.12 19.09
N GLU A 110 -3.01 -1.43 20.17
CA GLU A 110 -2.51 -0.08 20.49
C GLU A 110 -0.97 -0.05 20.68
N ASN A 111 -0.33 -1.20 20.98
CA ASN A 111 1.12 -1.27 21.15
C ASN A 111 1.89 -1.28 19.83
N LYS A 112 1.20 -1.50 18.72
CA LYS A 112 1.79 -1.57 17.36
C LYS A 112 1.52 -0.32 16.53
N LEU A 113 0.97 0.72 17.15
CA LEU A 113 0.67 1.96 16.44
C LEU A 113 1.94 2.57 15.84
N HIS A 114 1.85 2.97 14.57
CA HIS A 114 2.94 3.54 13.76
C HIS A 114 4.04 2.54 13.36
N ASP A 115 3.82 1.24 13.55
CA ASP A 115 4.62 0.23 12.90
C ASP A 115 4.16 0.07 11.44
N ALA A 116 5.08 0.26 10.49
CA ALA A 116 4.75 0.24 9.06
C ALA A 116 4.20 -1.13 8.61
N THR A 117 4.68 -2.22 9.20
CA THR A 117 4.19 -3.57 8.90
C THR A 117 2.76 -3.73 9.38
N TYR A 118 2.47 -3.23 10.58
CA TYR A 118 1.12 -3.28 11.16
C TYR A 118 0.12 -2.42 10.35
N ASP A 119 0.54 -1.25 9.90
CA ASP A 119 -0.29 -0.39 9.04
C ASP A 119 -0.63 -1.09 7.70
N ILE A 120 0.31 -1.85 7.13
CA ILE A 120 0.08 -2.68 5.94
C ILE A 120 -0.92 -3.81 6.26
N GLU A 121 -0.79 -4.47 7.41
CA GLU A 121 -1.72 -5.53 7.83
C GLU A 121 -3.15 -4.99 8.02
N LEU A 122 -3.32 -3.85 8.67
CA LEU A 122 -4.62 -3.19 8.82
C LEU A 122 -5.21 -2.80 7.46
N THR A 123 -4.39 -2.25 6.57
CA THR A 123 -4.82 -1.91 5.21
C THR A 123 -5.31 -3.14 4.45
N ARG A 124 -4.58 -4.25 4.52
CA ARG A 124 -4.96 -5.54 3.95
C ARG A 124 -6.30 -6.03 4.51
N ASP A 125 -6.49 -5.95 5.81
CA ASP A 125 -7.68 -6.45 6.48
C ASP A 125 -8.93 -5.61 6.10
N ILE A 126 -8.77 -4.29 6.00
CA ILE A 126 -9.82 -3.40 5.46
C ILE A 126 -10.13 -3.77 4.00
N PHE A 127 -9.10 -3.95 3.18
CA PHE A 127 -9.25 -4.32 1.77
C PHE A 127 -10.06 -5.60 1.61
N TYR A 128 -9.73 -6.66 2.34
CA TYR A 128 -10.47 -7.92 2.27
C TYR A 128 -11.91 -7.79 2.78
N ARG A 129 -12.18 -6.97 3.77
CA ARG A 129 -13.55 -6.69 4.21
C ARG A 129 -14.38 -5.97 3.14
N ILE A 130 -13.76 -5.06 2.40
CA ILE A 130 -14.41 -4.37 1.28
C ILE A 130 -14.71 -5.38 0.17
N ILE A 131 -13.70 -6.12 -0.28
CA ILE A 131 -13.84 -7.10 -1.37
C ILE A 131 -14.88 -8.17 -1.02
N GLY A 132 -14.92 -8.65 0.22
CA GLY A 132 -15.92 -9.62 0.67
C GLY A 132 -17.37 -9.12 0.67
N LYS A 133 -17.58 -7.80 0.57
CA LYS A 133 -18.90 -7.17 0.44
C LYS A 133 -19.25 -6.80 -1.01
N MET A 134 -18.32 -6.94 -1.93
CA MET A 134 -18.51 -6.63 -3.34
C MET A 134 -18.75 -7.90 -4.15
N ASP A 135 -19.56 -7.81 -5.19
CA ASP A 135 -19.68 -8.85 -6.22
C ASP A 135 -18.54 -8.68 -7.22
N VAL A 136 -17.41 -9.32 -6.92
CA VAL A 136 -16.19 -9.22 -7.73
C VAL A 136 -16.13 -10.36 -8.72
N LYS A 137 -16.02 -10.03 -10.00
CA LYS A 137 -15.71 -11.01 -11.06
C LYS A 137 -14.20 -11.20 -11.12
N LEU A 138 -13.73 -12.37 -10.79
CA LEU A 138 -12.33 -12.78 -10.88
C LEU A 138 -12.04 -13.48 -12.22
#